data_1b1bb36da74dccca6a8099ffed26a34f
#
_entry.id   1b1bb36da74dccca6a8099ffed26a34f
#
_cell.length_a   1.000
_cell.length_b   1.000
_cell.length_c   1.000
_cell.angle_alpha   90.00
_cell.angle_beta   90.00
_cell.angle_gamma   90.00
#
_symmetry.space_group_name_H-M   'P 1'
#
loop_
_entity.id
_entity.type
_entity.pdbx_description
1 polymer ?
#
loop_
_entity_poly.entity_id
_entity_poly.type
_entity_poly.pdbx_seq_one_letter_code
_entity_poly.pdbx_strand_id
1 'polypeptide(L)'
;MLNININKLEIKHNEKKLVNISFDILDSTALIGESGSGKSLTLKALLNLLPSSLEIEKDIKSNFEFDYNSIGFIPQNPFTSLSMMTKIGDQFFCNNEKKEEVLKLVDLDINVLKKFPSQLSGGQIQRVVIA
;
A
#
# COMPACT_ATOMS: atom_id res chain seq x y z
N MET A 1 3.27 -9.43 -18.39
CA MET A 1 2.89 -10.39 -17.34
C MET A 1 3.78 -10.14 -16.14
N LEU A 2 3.19 -9.82 -15.00
CA LEU A 2 3.90 -9.60 -13.73
C LEU A 2 4.45 -10.93 -13.24
N ASN A 3 5.71 -10.99 -12.88
CA ASN A 3 6.34 -12.17 -12.30
C ASN A 3 7.34 -11.76 -11.21
N ILE A 4 7.04 -12.14 -9.97
CA ILE A 4 7.88 -11.90 -8.81
C ILE A 4 8.04 -13.22 -8.07
N ASN A 5 9.27 -13.71 -8.01
CA ASN A 5 9.61 -14.91 -7.25
C ASN A 5 10.21 -14.49 -5.90
N ILE A 6 9.52 -14.79 -4.83
CA ILE A 6 10.00 -14.59 -3.46
C ILE A 6 10.60 -15.94 -3.01
N ASN A 7 11.88 -16.12 -3.29
CA ASN A 7 12.60 -17.36 -2.93
C ASN A 7 12.72 -17.50 -1.42
N LYS A 8 12.90 -16.36 -0.71
CA LYS A 8 12.99 -16.29 0.73
C LYS A 8 12.46 -14.95 1.23
N LEU A 9 11.61 -14.98 2.24
CA LEU A 9 11.28 -13.83 3.07
C LEU A 9 11.23 -14.29 4.52
N GLU A 10 12.24 -13.90 5.31
CA GLU A 10 12.32 -14.16 6.73
C GLU A 10 12.30 -12.84 7.50
N ILE A 11 11.46 -12.74 8.50
CA ILE A 11 11.34 -11.57 9.39
C ILE A 11 11.52 -12.07 10.81
N LYS A 12 12.46 -11.44 11.55
CA LYS A 12 12.76 -11.75 12.95
C LYS A 12 12.65 -10.53 13.84
N HIS A 13 12.36 -10.77 15.10
CA HIS A 13 12.46 -9.82 16.19
C HIS A 13 13.10 -10.50 17.40
N ASN A 14 14.28 -10.02 17.83
CA ASN A 14 15.01 -10.60 18.94
C ASN A 14 15.15 -12.14 18.81
N GLU A 15 15.72 -12.60 17.71
CA GLU A 15 15.90 -14.01 17.35
C GLU A 15 14.62 -14.82 17.11
N LYS A 16 13.44 -14.30 17.48
CA LYS A 16 12.16 -14.95 17.22
C LYS A 16 11.74 -14.75 15.77
N LYS A 17 11.52 -15.84 15.05
CA LYS A 17 10.96 -15.80 13.70
C LYS A 17 9.48 -15.42 13.76
N LEU A 18 9.11 -14.36 13.06
CA LEU A 18 7.74 -13.88 12.92
C LEU A 18 7.12 -14.34 11.59
N VAL A 19 7.93 -14.36 10.53
CA VAL A 19 7.54 -14.82 9.19
C VAL A 19 8.71 -15.59 8.59
N ASN A 20 8.42 -16.69 7.90
CA ASN A 20 9.39 -17.41 7.07
C ASN A 20 8.61 -18.10 5.95
N ILE A 21 8.62 -17.50 4.76
CA ILE A 21 7.81 -17.95 3.62
C ILE A 21 8.57 -17.78 2.30
N SER A 22 8.13 -18.56 1.31
CA SER A 22 8.50 -18.41 -0.11
C SER A 22 7.24 -18.59 -0.95
N PHE A 23 7.06 -17.77 -1.98
CA PHE A 23 5.91 -17.84 -2.89
C PHE A 23 6.15 -16.99 -4.14
N ASP A 24 5.33 -17.22 -5.15
CA ASP A 24 5.35 -16.44 -6.39
C ASP A 24 4.14 -15.50 -6.45
N ILE A 25 4.35 -14.32 -6.99
CA ILE A 25 3.29 -13.38 -7.33
C ILE A 25 3.18 -13.34 -8.85
N LEU A 26 2.04 -13.80 -9.36
CA LEU A 26 1.70 -13.82 -10.78
C LEU A 26 0.43 -13.01 -10.97
N ASP A 27 0.47 -11.99 -11.84
CA ASP A 27 -0.65 -11.10 -12.19
C ASP A 27 -1.55 -10.66 -11.00
N SER A 28 -2.19 -11.62 -10.32
CA SER A 28 -3.01 -11.40 -9.13
C SER A 28 -2.77 -12.51 -8.11
N THR A 29 -2.45 -12.15 -6.87
CA THR A 29 -2.17 -13.11 -5.79
C THR A 29 -2.87 -12.68 -4.51
N ALA A 30 -3.57 -13.60 -3.85
CA ALA A 30 -4.20 -13.39 -2.55
C ALA A 30 -3.40 -14.08 -1.44
N LEU A 31 -3.01 -13.33 -0.41
CA LEU A 31 -2.37 -13.84 0.79
C LEU A 31 -3.43 -14.08 1.87
N ILE A 32 -3.74 -15.35 2.14
CA ILE A 32 -4.79 -15.78 3.06
C ILE A 32 -4.17 -16.37 4.32
N GLY A 33 -4.80 -16.19 5.46
CA GLY A 33 -4.36 -16.74 6.73
C GLY A 33 -5.09 -16.11 7.92
N GLU A 34 -4.95 -16.69 9.09
CA GLU A 34 -5.54 -16.21 10.33
C GLU A 34 -5.03 -14.81 10.74
N SER A 35 -5.75 -14.15 11.65
CA SER A 35 -5.27 -12.91 12.25
C SER A 35 -3.97 -13.17 13.01
N GLY A 36 -2.97 -12.29 12.84
CA GLY A 36 -1.66 -12.47 13.46
C GLY A 36 -0.69 -13.40 12.70
N SER A 37 -1.09 -14.02 11.58
CA SER A 37 -0.21 -14.92 10.80
C SER A 37 0.92 -14.23 10.02
N GLY A 38 1.08 -12.91 10.15
CA GLY A 38 2.16 -12.18 9.51
C GLY A 38 1.85 -11.57 8.14
N LYS A 39 0.62 -11.66 7.61
CA LYS A 39 0.25 -11.13 6.28
C LYS A 39 0.65 -9.67 6.06
N SER A 40 0.30 -8.80 7.02
CA SER A 40 0.64 -7.38 6.96
C SER A 40 2.14 -7.13 7.10
N LEU A 41 2.85 -7.95 7.88
CA LEU A 41 4.31 -7.88 7.99
C LEU A 41 4.96 -8.27 6.66
N THR A 42 4.47 -9.33 6.03
CA THR A 42 4.92 -9.78 4.71
C THR A 42 4.80 -8.66 3.66
N LEU A 43 3.62 -8.05 3.53
CA LEU A 43 3.42 -6.94 2.59
C LEU A 43 4.33 -5.75 2.88
N LYS A 44 4.43 -5.33 4.14
CA LYS A 44 5.31 -4.23 4.55
C LYS A 44 6.79 -4.54 4.32
N ALA A 45 7.21 -5.81 4.48
CA ALA A 45 8.58 -6.24 4.19
C ALA A 45 8.91 -6.13 2.71
N LEU A 46 7.98 -6.55 1.83
CA LEU A 46 8.14 -6.43 0.38
C LEU A 46 8.30 -4.97 -0.06
N LEU A 47 7.57 -4.07 0.58
CA LEU A 47 7.57 -2.62 0.30
C LEU A 47 8.65 -1.83 1.05
N ASN A 48 9.51 -2.48 1.83
CA ASN A 48 10.52 -1.81 2.69
C ASN A 48 9.90 -0.86 3.74
N LEU A 49 8.69 -1.13 4.21
CA LEU A 49 7.94 -0.30 5.16
C LEU A 49 7.99 -0.81 6.61
N LEU A 50 8.86 -1.76 6.91
CA LEU A 50 9.04 -2.26 8.28
C LEU A 50 10.02 -1.37 9.07
N PRO A 51 9.81 -1.25 10.39
CA PRO A 51 10.73 -0.52 11.25
C PRO A 51 12.09 -1.24 11.35
N SER A 52 13.16 -0.47 11.58
CA SER A 52 14.53 -0.96 11.70
C SER A 52 14.78 -1.90 12.89
N SER A 53 13.81 -2.00 13.82
CA SER A 53 13.85 -2.97 14.93
C SER A 53 13.61 -4.42 14.50
N LEU A 54 13.18 -4.63 13.26
CA LEU A 54 12.97 -5.97 12.69
C LEU A 54 14.11 -6.32 11.74
N GLU A 55 14.62 -7.53 11.90
CA GLU A 55 15.60 -8.11 10.99
C GLU A 55 14.88 -8.74 9.80
N ILE A 56 15.28 -8.37 8.59
CA ILE A 56 14.64 -8.84 7.36
C ILE A 56 15.71 -9.46 6.48
N GLU A 57 15.51 -10.72 6.12
CA GLU A 57 16.29 -11.41 5.11
C GLU A 57 15.35 -11.73 3.94
N LYS A 58 15.69 -11.25 2.74
CA LYS A 58 14.87 -11.49 1.55
C LYS A 58 15.73 -11.79 0.32
N ASP A 59 15.31 -12.78 -0.43
CA ASP A 59 15.78 -13.12 -1.78
C ASP A 59 14.57 -13.05 -2.72
N ILE A 60 14.54 -11.98 -3.52
CA ILE A 60 13.43 -11.69 -4.43
C ILE A 60 13.99 -11.51 -5.83
N LYS A 61 13.40 -12.23 -6.78
CA LYS A 61 13.63 -12.03 -8.21
C LYS A 61 12.37 -11.47 -8.84
N SER A 62 12.48 -10.37 -9.55
CA SER A 62 11.35 -9.75 -10.24
C SER A 62 11.77 -9.26 -11.62
N ASN A 63 10.79 -9.12 -12.51
CA ASN A 63 10.96 -8.55 -13.83
C ASN A 63 10.78 -7.02 -13.86
N PHE A 64 10.71 -6.37 -12.69
CA PHE A 64 10.69 -4.92 -12.52
C PHE A 64 11.38 -4.51 -11.19
N GLU A 65 11.70 -3.23 -11.06
CA GLU A 65 12.28 -2.69 -9.84
C GLU A 65 11.18 -2.36 -8.81
N PHE A 66 11.43 -2.74 -7.55
CA PHE A 66 10.55 -2.42 -6.40
C PHE A 66 10.88 -1.01 -5.91
N ASP A 67 10.34 0.00 -6.57
CA ASP A 67 10.45 1.38 -6.14
C ASP A 67 9.05 2.00 -5.87
N TYR A 68 9.03 3.16 -5.24
CA TYR A 68 7.80 3.88 -4.92
C TYR A 68 7.08 4.47 -6.15
N ASN A 69 7.71 4.49 -7.33
CA ASN A 69 7.06 4.90 -8.58
C ASN A 69 6.35 3.74 -9.26
N SER A 70 6.80 2.52 -8.98
CA SER A 70 6.31 1.28 -9.61
C SER A 70 5.23 0.59 -8.78
N ILE A 71 5.09 0.93 -7.48
CA ILE A 71 4.21 0.22 -6.55
C ILE A 71 3.30 1.19 -5.81
N GLY A 72 1.98 0.99 -5.90
CA GLY A 72 0.99 1.62 -5.05
C GLY A 72 0.64 0.75 -3.84
N PHE A 73 0.58 1.36 -2.66
CA PHE A 73 0.15 0.70 -1.43
C PHE A 73 -1.13 1.30 -0.89
N ILE A 74 -2.18 0.50 -0.81
CA ILE A 74 -3.46 0.88 -0.21
C ILE A 74 -3.54 0.25 1.17
N PRO A 75 -3.46 1.04 2.27
CA PRO A 75 -3.52 0.51 3.63
C PRO A 75 -4.93 0.07 4.00
N GLN A 76 -5.03 -0.83 4.98
CA GLN A 76 -6.31 -1.28 5.53
C GLN A 76 -7.12 -0.14 6.16
N ASN A 77 -6.44 0.81 6.82
CA ASN A 77 -7.06 2.01 7.36
C ASN A 77 -6.73 3.22 6.48
N PRO A 78 -7.67 3.71 5.65
CA PRO A 78 -7.42 4.81 4.73
C PRO A 78 -7.14 6.15 5.43
N PHE A 79 -7.59 6.32 6.68
CA PHE A 79 -7.35 7.54 7.46
C PHE A 79 -5.88 7.78 7.79
N THR A 80 -5.07 6.73 7.80
CA THR A 80 -3.63 6.83 8.09
C THR A 80 -2.81 7.32 6.90
N SER A 81 -3.39 7.40 5.71
CA SER A 81 -2.70 7.83 4.48
C SER A 81 -2.87 9.30 4.18
N LEU A 82 -3.81 9.98 4.85
CA LEU A 82 -4.14 11.36 4.58
C LEU A 82 -3.81 12.27 5.77
N SER A 83 -3.32 13.47 5.47
CA SER A 83 -3.19 14.55 6.45
C SER A 83 -4.57 15.14 6.75
N MET A 84 -5.02 15.00 7.99
CA MET A 84 -6.35 15.50 8.40
C MET A 84 -6.48 17.02 8.35
N MET A 85 -5.35 17.76 8.38
CA MET A 85 -5.27 19.22 8.40
C MET A 85 -5.01 19.83 7.02
N THR A 86 -4.96 19.00 5.97
CA THR A 86 -4.69 19.44 4.60
C THR A 86 -5.88 19.08 3.72
N LYS A 87 -6.28 19.97 2.81
CA LYS A 87 -7.35 19.68 1.85
C LYS A 87 -6.96 18.53 0.95
N ILE A 88 -7.95 17.76 0.52
CA ILE A 88 -7.75 16.60 -0.35
C ILE A 88 -6.97 16.98 -1.62
N GLY A 89 -7.33 18.08 -2.27
CA GLY A 89 -6.66 18.53 -3.50
C GLY A 89 -5.19 18.86 -3.36
N ASP A 90 -4.75 19.26 -2.16
CA ASP A 90 -3.36 19.61 -1.87
C ASP A 90 -2.51 18.36 -1.51
N GLN A 91 -3.13 17.20 -1.40
CA GLN A 91 -2.48 15.92 -1.12
C GLN A 91 -2.25 15.07 -2.38
N PHE A 92 -2.77 15.50 -3.52
CA PHE A 92 -2.48 14.89 -4.81
C PHE A 92 -1.24 15.53 -5.44
N PHE A 93 -0.27 14.72 -5.82
CA PHE A 93 1.01 15.14 -6.43
C PHE A 93 0.94 15.15 -7.97
N CYS A 94 -0.19 15.55 -8.54
CA CYS A 94 -0.40 15.63 -9.97
C CYS A 94 -1.15 16.92 -10.36
N ASN A 95 -1.23 17.23 -11.66
CA ASN A 95 -1.96 18.38 -12.17
C ASN A 95 -3.50 18.23 -12.02
N ASN A 96 -4.24 19.31 -12.22
CA ASN A 96 -5.69 19.32 -12.01
C ASN A 96 -6.44 18.40 -13.00
N GLU A 97 -5.99 18.26 -14.23
CA GLU A 97 -6.58 17.37 -15.22
C GLU A 97 -6.51 15.91 -14.76
N LYS A 98 -5.35 15.50 -14.26
CA LYS A 98 -5.15 14.16 -13.74
C LYS A 98 -5.94 13.91 -12.46
N LYS A 99 -6.06 14.91 -11.57
CA LYS A 99 -6.92 14.82 -10.38
C LYS A 99 -8.38 14.55 -10.77
N GLU A 100 -8.89 15.27 -11.77
CA GLU A 100 -10.26 15.07 -12.26
C GLU A 100 -10.46 13.69 -12.86
N GLU A 101 -9.49 13.22 -13.67
CA GLU A 101 -9.52 11.89 -14.26
C GLU A 101 -9.58 10.78 -13.19
N VAL A 102 -8.66 10.79 -12.21
CA VAL A 102 -8.61 9.73 -11.18
C VAL A 102 -9.83 9.78 -10.26
N LEU A 103 -10.36 10.96 -9.93
CA LEU A 103 -11.60 11.05 -9.16
C LEU A 103 -12.81 10.47 -9.89
N LYS A 104 -12.91 10.67 -11.21
CA LYS A 104 -13.95 10.04 -12.04
C LYS A 104 -13.84 8.52 -12.04
N LEU A 105 -12.62 7.96 -12.10
CA LEU A 105 -12.40 6.51 -12.07
C LEU A 105 -12.89 5.86 -10.76
N VAL A 106 -12.89 6.61 -9.67
CA VAL A 106 -13.37 6.13 -8.36
C VAL A 106 -14.76 6.67 -7.98
N ASP A 107 -15.50 7.24 -8.94
CA ASP A 107 -16.85 7.77 -8.76
C ASP A 107 -16.91 8.82 -7.62
N LEU A 108 -16.03 9.81 -7.66
CA LEU A 108 -16.01 10.95 -6.76
C LEU A 108 -16.18 12.27 -7.53
N ASP A 109 -16.98 13.18 -6.94
CA ASP A 109 -17.17 14.54 -7.45
C ASP A 109 -15.91 15.39 -7.21
N ILE A 110 -15.59 16.27 -8.17
CA ILE A 110 -14.43 17.18 -8.12
C ILE A 110 -14.42 18.09 -6.89
N ASN A 111 -15.57 18.41 -6.31
CA ASN A 111 -15.67 19.22 -5.11
C ASN A 111 -15.04 18.57 -3.88
N VAL A 112 -14.76 17.27 -3.92
CA VAL A 112 -13.99 16.55 -2.89
C VAL A 112 -12.61 17.20 -2.69
N LEU A 113 -11.98 17.72 -3.75
CA LEU A 113 -10.67 18.36 -3.67
C LEU A 113 -10.63 19.58 -2.74
N LYS A 114 -11.77 20.26 -2.55
CA LYS A 114 -11.87 21.45 -1.69
C LYS A 114 -12.11 21.12 -0.22
N LYS A 115 -12.40 19.86 0.09
CA LYS A 115 -12.73 19.37 1.43
C LYS A 115 -11.50 18.89 2.19
N PHE A 116 -11.61 18.90 3.52
CA PHE A 116 -10.70 18.19 4.41
C PHE A 116 -11.15 16.74 4.59
N PRO A 117 -10.25 15.79 4.93
CA PRO A 117 -10.63 14.41 5.17
C PRO A 117 -11.78 14.24 6.18
N SER A 118 -11.81 15.07 7.24
CA SER A 118 -12.87 15.05 8.25
C SER A 118 -14.28 15.39 7.74
N GLN A 119 -14.39 15.94 6.54
CA GLN A 119 -15.66 16.29 5.88
C GLN A 119 -16.16 15.22 4.92
N LEU A 120 -15.45 14.08 4.83
CA LEU A 120 -15.75 12.98 3.95
C LEU A 120 -16.23 11.76 4.75
N SER A 121 -17.10 10.95 4.14
CA SER A 121 -17.44 9.63 4.68
C SER A 121 -16.25 8.67 4.56
N GLY A 122 -16.23 7.61 5.38
CA GLY A 122 -15.18 6.59 5.30
C GLY A 122 -15.01 5.99 3.91
N GLY A 123 -16.11 5.72 3.20
CA GLY A 123 -16.08 5.22 1.82
C GLY A 123 -15.53 6.26 0.82
N GLN A 124 -15.79 7.55 1.02
CA GLN A 124 -15.18 8.61 0.21
C GLN A 124 -13.68 8.72 0.45
N ILE A 125 -13.25 8.65 1.71
CA ILE A 125 -11.82 8.65 2.07
C ILE A 125 -11.10 7.45 1.45
N GLN A 126 -11.71 6.26 1.51
CA GLN A 126 -11.13 5.07 0.90
C GLN A 126 -10.95 5.26 -0.61
N ARG A 127 -11.95 5.80 -1.30
CA ARG A 127 -11.87 6.08 -2.75
C ARG A 127 -10.85 7.15 -3.09
N VAL A 128 -10.69 8.19 -2.24
CA VAL A 128 -9.61 9.18 -2.39
C VAL A 128 -8.22 8.54 -2.27
N VAL A 129 -8.04 7.61 -1.36
CA VAL A 129 -6.74 6.90 -1.19
C VAL A 129 -6.45 5.96 -2.36
N ILE A 130 -7.47 5.44 -3.03
CA ILE A 130 -7.33 4.61 -4.24
C ILE A 130 -7.02 5.47 -5.48
N ALA A 131 -7.54 6.68 -5.56
CA ALA A 131 -7.33 7.64 -6.64
C ALA A 131 -5.90 8.18 -6.68
#